data_a4cf717254254c41da13a36ef374728e
#
_entry.id   a4cf717254254c41da13a36ef374728e
#
_cell.length_a   1.000
_cell.length_b   1.000
_cell.length_c   1.000
_cell.angle_alpha   90.00
_cell.angle_beta   90.00
_cell.angle_gamma   90.00
#
_symmetry.space_group_name_H-M   'P 1'
#
loop_
_entity.id
_entity.type
_entity.pdbx_description
1 polymer ?
#
loop_
_entity_poly.entity_id
_entity_poly.type
_entity_poly.pdbx_seq_one_letter_code
_entity_poly.pdbx_strand_id
1 'polypeptide(L)'
;FNFIAVYAPTEDSSVSIPHAGLWKRKATDSHFDTFYSERYLTTLHLKQLHDLLSGIPYEHIVILANTDNYGGGGIYNSYMLSAAHHPTCKPVAVHEFGHSFAGLGDEYYYDDQYETLYPADTEPWEPNLTTLVDFSAKWQDMMPPKATVPTQPSGKNLYSEVGVYEGGGYQSKGVYRPSQECRMKINEAPVFCPVCQRAIARMIDFQTK
;
A
#
# COMPACT_ATOMS: atom_id res chain seq x y z
N PHE A 1 7.00 17.37 1.31
CA PHE A 1 5.92 17.18 2.29
C PHE A 1 6.16 18.04 3.52
N ASN A 2 5.07 18.61 4.06
CA ASN A 2 5.05 19.24 5.38
C ASN A 2 4.39 18.26 6.36
N PHE A 3 4.92 18.17 7.57
CA PHE A 3 4.37 17.26 8.59
C PHE A 3 3.89 18.06 9.80
N ILE A 4 2.66 17.78 10.21
CA ILE A 4 2.09 18.30 11.46
C ILE A 4 1.89 17.11 12.38
N ALA A 5 2.57 17.09 13.52
CA ALA A 5 2.40 16.05 14.52
C ALA A 5 1.24 16.41 15.45
N VAL A 6 0.27 15.50 15.55
CA VAL A 6 -0.86 15.61 16.46
C VAL A 6 -0.75 14.56 17.55
N TYR A 7 -0.70 15.00 18.80
CA TYR A 7 -0.73 14.10 19.94
C TYR A 7 -2.18 13.80 20.32
N ALA A 8 -2.57 12.55 20.16
CA ALA A 8 -3.92 12.07 20.51
C ALA A 8 -3.84 11.16 21.75
N PRO A 9 -4.05 11.67 22.97
CA PRO A 9 -4.00 10.86 24.18
C PRO A 9 -5.09 9.79 24.18
N THR A 10 -4.75 8.61 24.69
CA THR A 10 -5.65 7.45 24.74
C THR A 10 -5.79 6.94 26.17
N GLU A 11 -6.94 6.31 26.50
CA GLU A 11 -7.16 5.73 27.82
C GLU A 11 -6.29 4.48 28.05
N ASP A 12 -6.19 3.63 27.01
CA ASP A 12 -5.44 2.38 27.07
C ASP A 12 -4.12 2.46 26.28
N SER A 13 -3.13 1.67 26.63
CA SER A 13 -1.93 1.40 25.83
C SER A 13 -2.20 0.35 24.75
N SER A 14 -1.37 0.28 23.69
CA SER A 14 -1.49 -0.68 22.57
C SER A 14 -2.77 -0.48 21.73
N VAL A 15 -3.13 -1.38 20.86
CA VAL A 15 -4.30 -1.38 19.97
C VAL A 15 -5.20 -2.58 20.24
N SER A 16 -6.42 -2.57 19.72
CA SER A 16 -7.32 -3.72 19.85
C SER A 16 -6.83 -4.89 18.97
N ILE A 17 -6.93 -6.10 19.52
CA ILE A 17 -6.59 -7.37 18.85
C ILE A 17 -7.77 -8.31 19.01
N PRO A 18 -8.79 -8.21 18.11
CA PRO A 18 -10.06 -8.92 18.24
C PRO A 18 -9.93 -10.44 18.35
N HIS A 19 -9.08 -11.08 17.53
CA HIS A 19 -8.88 -12.54 17.60
C HIS A 19 -8.33 -13.02 18.96
N ALA A 20 -7.62 -12.16 19.68
CA ALA A 20 -7.14 -12.44 21.04
C ALA A 20 -8.13 -11.98 22.12
N GLY A 21 -9.31 -11.48 21.75
CA GLY A 21 -10.30 -10.94 22.69
C GLY A 21 -9.86 -9.64 23.39
N LEU A 22 -8.84 -8.97 22.88
CA LEU A 22 -8.29 -7.74 23.48
C LEU A 22 -8.94 -6.51 22.84
N TRP A 23 -9.71 -5.80 23.63
CA TRP A 23 -10.36 -4.55 23.22
C TRP A 23 -9.78 -3.37 24.00
N LYS A 24 -9.47 -2.30 23.30
CA LYS A 24 -8.77 -1.11 23.82
C LYS A 24 -9.50 0.17 23.43
N ARG A 25 -9.57 1.13 24.35
CA ARG A 25 -10.14 2.45 24.10
C ARG A 25 -9.06 3.39 23.58
N LYS A 26 -9.18 3.76 22.33
CA LYS A 26 -8.21 4.59 21.60
C LYS A 26 -8.82 5.86 21.06
N ALA A 27 -8.00 6.89 20.97
CA ALA A 27 -8.39 8.10 20.26
C ALA A 27 -8.74 7.85 18.79
N THR A 28 -8.07 6.87 18.15
CA THR A 28 -8.31 6.48 16.75
C THR A 28 -9.06 5.16 16.61
N ASP A 29 -9.36 4.45 17.71
CA ASP A 29 -9.97 3.11 17.70
C ASP A 29 -9.32 2.13 16.71
N SER A 30 -7.99 2.19 16.63
CA SER A 30 -7.22 1.32 15.74
C SER A 30 -7.27 -0.13 16.22
N HIS A 31 -7.45 -1.05 15.29
CA HIS A 31 -7.56 -2.47 15.57
C HIS A 31 -6.94 -3.32 14.46
N PHE A 32 -6.47 -4.51 14.82
CA PHE A 32 -6.12 -5.59 13.91
C PHE A 32 -7.37 -6.33 13.39
N ASP A 33 -7.18 -7.37 12.64
CA ASP A 33 -8.23 -8.27 12.10
C ASP A 33 -9.19 -7.63 11.09
N THR A 34 -8.82 -6.50 10.49
CA THR A 34 -9.59 -5.95 9.38
C THR A 34 -9.58 -6.92 8.21
N PHE A 35 -10.73 -7.14 7.59
CA PHE A 35 -10.93 -8.14 6.52
C PHE A 35 -10.48 -9.56 6.91
N TYR A 36 -10.65 -9.92 8.20
CA TYR A 36 -10.23 -11.22 8.75
C TYR A 36 -8.73 -11.54 8.62
N SER A 37 -7.91 -10.53 8.40
CA SER A 37 -6.44 -10.65 8.35
C SER A 37 -5.82 -10.13 9.63
N GLU A 38 -5.16 -11.01 10.39
CA GLU A 38 -4.57 -10.69 11.69
C GLU A 38 -3.57 -9.52 11.64
N ARG A 39 -2.88 -9.34 10.53
CA ARG A 39 -1.88 -8.28 10.33
C ARG A 39 -2.47 -6.96 9.80
N TYR A 40 -3.73 -6.97 9.36
CA TYR A 40 -4.33 -5.78 8.75
C TYR A 40 -4.81 -4.83 9.84
N LEU A 41 -4.06 -3.73 10.00
CA LEU A 41 -4.27 -2.73 11.04
C LEU A 41 -4.97 -1.50 10.44
N THR A 42 -6.18 -1.21 10.88
CA THR A 42 -6.96 -0.05 10.41
C THR A 42 -7.76 0.61 11.52
N THR A 43 -8.51 1.65 11.18
CA THR A 43 -9.61 2.19 11.97
C THR A 43 -10.86 2.31 11.11
N LEU A 44 -12.02 1.98 11.68
CA LEU A 44 -13.33 2.22 11.06
C LEU A 44 -14.02 3.47 11.60
N HIS A 45 -13.42 4.14 12.58
CA HIS A 45 -13.96 5.31 13.24
C HIS A 45 -13.54 6.61 12.55
N LEU A 46 -13.81 6.72 11.23
CA LEU A 46 -13.34 7.84 10.40
C LEU A 46 -13.82 9.19 10.90
N LYS A 47 -15.09 9.29 11.35
CA LYS A 47 -15.60 10.53 11.91
C LYS A 47 -14.76 10.99 13.12
N GLN A 48 -14.48 10.10 14.04
CA GLN A 48 -13.66 10.40 15.23
C GLN A 48 -12.24 10.80 14.83
N LEU A 49 -11.63 10.12 13.84
CA LEU A 49 -10.31 10.49 13.30
C LEU A 49 -10.32 11.92 12.75
N HIS A 50 -11.31 12.29 11.94
CA HIS A 50 -11.43 13.65 11.40
C HIS A 50 -11.77 14.69 12.46
N ASP A 51 -12.57 14.34 13.48
CA ASP A 51 -12.85 15.22 14.61
C ASP A 51 -11.57 15.55 15.41
N LEU A 52 -10.68 14.56 15.60
CA LEU A 52 -9.37 14.78 16.23
C LEU A 52 -8.47 15.75 15.45
N LEU A 53 -8.63 15.83 14.15
CA LEU A 53 -7.87 16.69 13.26
C LEU A 53 -8.60 18.01 12.92
N SER A 54 -9.72 18.29 13.58
CA SER A 54 -10.52 19.48 13.33
C SER A 54 -9.69 20.76 13.49
N GLY A 55 -9.72 21.62 12.48
CA GLY A 55 -8.96 22.87 12.44
C GLY A 55 -7.49 22.73 12.01
N ILE A 56 -7.03 21.53 11.68
CA ILE A 56 -5.70 21.27 11.13
C ILE A 56 -5.83 21.07 9.62
N PRO A 57 -5.12 21.84 8.78
CA PRO A 57 -5.09 21.58 7.35
C PRO A 57 -4.25 20.33 7.05
N TYR A 58 -4.83 19.38 6.30
CA TYR A 58 -4.11 18.16 5.87
C TYR A 58 -4.69 17.63 4.56
N GLU A 59 -3.86 17.03 3.75
CA GLU A 59 -4.23 16.27 2.55
C GLU A 59 -4.13 14.76 2.79
N HIS A 60 -3.29 14.35 3.77
CA HIS A 60 -3.03 12.93 4.04
C HIS A 60 -2.83 12.70 5.54
N ILE A 61 -3.33 11.56 6.03
CA ILE A 61 -3.25 11.19 7.44
C ILE A 61 -2.34 9.99 7.63
N VAL A 62 -1.39 10.13 8.56
CA VAL A 62 -0.50 9.03 8.98
C VAL A 62 -0.78 8.74 10.45
N ILE A 63 -1.19 7.51 10.75
CA ILE A 63 -1.44 7.07 12.13
C ILE A 63 -0.31 6.13 12.55
N LEU A 64 0.44 6.53 13.58
CA LEU A 64 1.45 5.68 14.19
C LEU A 64 0.83 4.98 15.40
N ALA A 65 0.49 3.71 15.23
CA ALA A 65 -0.16 2.92 16.25
C ALA A 65 0.85 2.43 17.30
N ASN A 66 0.54 2.67 18.57
CA ASN A 66 1.39 2.27 19.70
C ASN A 66 1.29 0.76 19.93
N THR A 67 2.01 -0.03 19.14
CA THR A 67 2.04 -1.50 19.25
C THR A 67 3.35 -2.06 18.72
N ASP A 68 3.80 -3.18 19.31
CA ASP A 68 4.95 -3.97 18.85
C ASP A 68 4.55 -5.06 17.84
N ASN A 69 3.25 -5.34 17.69
CA ASN A 69 2.76 -6.35 16.77
C ASN A 69 2.92 -5.89 15.32
N TYR A 70 3.40 -6.80 14.47
CA TYR A 70 3.53 -6.53 13.03
C TYR A 70 2.17 -6.21 12.41
N GLY A 71 2.11 -5.10 11.68
CA GLY A 71 0.94 -4.75 10.88
C GLY A 71 0.96 -3.33 10.36
N GLY A 72 0.12 -3.13 9.39
CA GLY A 72 -0.11 -1.87 8.72
C GLY A 72 -1.41 -1.90 7.94
N GLY A 73 -1.77 -0.79 7.34
CA GLY A 73 -2.91 -0.66 6.45
C GLY A 73 -2.90 0.70 5.77
N GLY A 74 -3.09 0.71 4.46
CA GLY A 74 -3.18 1.93 3.65
C GLY A 74 -4.53 2.00 2.93
N ILE A 75 -5.34 2.98 3.27
CA ILE A 75 -6.65 3.20 2.64
C ILE A 75 -6.55 4.39 1.69
N TYR A 76 -6.70 4.10 0.41
CA TYR A 76 -6.53 5.10 -0.64
C TYR A 76 -7.38 6.34 -0.41
N ASN A 77 -6.76 7.50 -0.59
CA ASN A 77 -7.35 8.82 -0.40
C ASN A 77 -7.98 9.03 1.01
N SER A 78 -7.47 8.33 2.02
CA SER A 78 -7.97 8.46 3.39
C SER A 78 -6.81 8.53 4.40
N TYR A 79 -6.22 7.41 4.78
CA TYR A 79 -5.14 7.37 5.76
C TYR A 79 -4.25 6.15 5.57
N MET A 80 -3.09 6.16 6.22
CA MET A 80 -2.29 4.97 6.47
C MET A 80 -2.05 4.75 7.96
N LEU A 81 -1.85 3.49 8.33
CA LEU A 81 -1.47 3.05 9.68
C LEU A 81 -0.21 2.20 9.64
N SER A 82 0.64 2.34 10.64
CA SER A 82 1.78 1.45 10.86
C SER A 82 2.04 1.25 12.34
N ALA A 83 2.50 0.04 12.70
CA ALA A 83 2.88 -0.34 14.07
C ALA A 83 4.18 0.36 14.47
N ALA A 84 4.09 1.38 15.34
CA ALA A 84 5.19 2.32 15.62
C ALA A 84 6.42 1.68 16.26
N HIS A 85 6.23 0.62 17.06
CA HIS A 85 7.31 -0.03 17.81
C HIS A 85 7.81 -1.34 17.17
N HIS A 86 7.17 -1.79 16.08
CA HIS A 86 7.68 -2.96 15.36
C HIS A 86 8.99 -2.60 14.60
N PRO A 87 10.01 -3.49 14.56
CA PRO A 87 11.28 -3.23 13.88
C PRO A 87 11.14 -2.84 12.40
N THR A 88 10.10 -3.32 11.73
CA THR A 88 9.80 -3.00 10.32
C THR A 88 8.85 -1.80 10.14
N CYS A 89 8.60 -1.00 11.18
CA CYS A 89 7.71 0.16 11.10
C CYS A 89 8.01 1.05 9.88
N LYS A 90 9.28 1.40 9.67
CA LYS A 90 9.68 2.31 8.58
C LYS A 90 9.38 1.76 7.19
N PRO A 91 9.82 0.53 6.81
CA PRO A 91 9.48 -0.01 5.50
C PRO A 91 7.99 -0.24 5.32
N VAL A 92 7.26 -0.69 6.34
CA VAL A 92 5.80 -0.86 6.30
C VAL A 92 5.12 0.50 6.10
N ALA A 93 5.49 1.53 6.86
CA ALA A 93 4.92 2.86 6.68
C ALA A 93 5.10 3.41 5.26
N VAL A 94 6.26 3.19 4.63
CA VAL A 94 6.49 3.60 3.24
C VAL A 94 5.64 2.78 2.26
N HIS A 95 5.46 1.49 2.51
CA HIS A 95 4.58 0.61 1.71
C HIS A 95 3.12 1.09 1.82
N GLU A 96 2.60 1.26 3.03
CA GLU A 96 1.22 1.70 3.26
C GLU A 96 0.94 3.11 2.73
N PHE A 97 1.97 3.97 2.72
CA PHE A 97 1.90 5.27 2.04
C PHE A 97 1.71 5.10 0.54
N GLY A 98 2.32 4.12 -0.09
CA GLY A 98 2.09 3.78 -1.50
C GLY A 98 0.62 3.51 -1.81
N HIS A 99 -0.05 2.71 -0.98
CA HIS A 99 -1.48 2.45 -1.10
C HIS A 99 -2.30 3.72 -0.88
N SER A 100 -2.14 4.34 0.26
CA SER A 100 -3.05 5.40 0.72
C SER A 100 -2.89 6.72 -0.04
N PHE A 101 -1.68 7.06 -0.46
CA PHE A 101 -1.38 8.31 -1.17
C PHE A 101 -1.52 8.19 -2.69
N ALA A 102 -1.00 7.12 -3.29
CA ALA A 102 -0.91 6.98 -4.74
C ALA A 102 -1.79 5.87 -5.33
N GLY A 103 -2.57 5.16 -4.51
CA GLY A 103 -3.44 4.09 -4.95
C GLY A 103 -2.69 2.90 -5.55
N LEU A 104 -1.46 2.66 -5.10
CA LEU A 104 -0.68 1.52 -5.56
C LEU A 104 -1.27 0.21 -5.05
N GLY A 105 -1.32 -0.81 -5.90
CA GLY A 105 -1.68 -2.17 -5.51
C GLY A 105 -0.47 -2.94 -4.97
N ASP A 106 -0.73 -4.01 -4.23
CA ASP A 106 0.28 -4.96 -3.82
C ASP A 106 0.87 -5.70 -5.02
N GLU A 107 2.20 -5.73 -5.12
CA GLU A 107 2.90 -6.44 -6.20
C GLU A 107 3.30 -7.87 -5.80
N TYR A 108 3.08 -8.27 -4.54
CA TYR A 108 3.28 -9.65 -4.12
C TYR A 108 2.10 -10.55 -4.49
N TYR A 109 2.36 -11.86 -4.53
CA TYR A 109 1.39 -12.88 -4.90
C TYR A 109 1.69 -14.18 -4.17
N TYR A 110 0.73 -15.08 -4.16
CA TYR A 110 0.81 -16.40 -3.55
C TYR A 110 0.43 -17.46 -4.60
N ASP A 111 1.20 -18.54 -4.67
CA ASP A 111 0.94 -19.62 -5.64
C ASP A 111 -0.31 -20.45 -5.28
N ASP A 112 -0.73 -20.40 -4.03
CA ASP A 112 -1.90 -21.11 -3.47
C ASP A 112 -3.15 -20.20 -3.35
N GLN A 113 -3.13 -19.00 -3.93
CA GLN A 113 -4.29 -18.11 -3.96
C GLN A 113 -5.33 -18.63 -4.97
N TYR A 114 -6.48 -19.07 -4.46
CA TYR A 114 -7.58 -19.61 -5.29
C TYR A 114 -8.64 -18.57 -5.65
N GLU A 115 -8.69 -17.45 -4.95
CA GLU A 115 -9.65 -16.39 -5.21
C GLU A 115 -9.15 -15.49 -6.34
N THR A 116 -10.02 -15.22 -7.31
CA THR A 116 -9.76 -14.25 -8.37
C THR A 116 -10.19 -12.87 -7.90
N LEU A 117 -9.21 -12.07 -7.45
CA LEU A 117 -9.45 -10.70 -7.01
C LEU A 117 -9.49 -9.72 -8.19
N TYR A 118 -8.77 -10.04 -9.25
CA TYR A 118 -8.71 -9.24 -10.49
C TYR A 118 -9.22 -10.09 -11.66
N PRO A 119 -10.46 -9.86 -12.13
CA PRO A 119 -11.02 -10.56 -13.28
C PRO A 119 -10.18 -10.32 -14.55
N ALA A 120 -9.98 -11.36 -15.37
CA ALA A 120 -9.12 -11.30 -16.54
C ALA A 120 -9.63 -10.37 -17.67
N ASP A 121 -10.90 -9.96 -17.61
CA ASP A 121 -11.56 -9.07 -18.56
C ASP A 121 -11.66 -7.61 -18.07
N THR A 122 -11.10 -7.31 -16.90
CA THR A 122 -11.16 -6.00 -16.26
C THR A 122 -9.77 -5.48 -15.97
N GLU A 123 -9.46 -4.28 -16.44
CA GLU A 123 -8.18 -3.62 -16.09
C GLU A 123 -8.24 -3.10 -14.64
N PRO A 124 -7.27 -3.44 -13.79
CA PRO A 124 -7.15 -2.90 -12.45
C PRO A 124 -7.11 -1.37 -12.45
N TRP A 125 -7.72 -0.73 -11.47
CA TRP A 125 -7.60 0.72 -11.34
C TRP A 125 -6.23 1.17 -10.80
N GLU A 126 -5.53 0.30 -10.06
CA GLU A 126 -4.22 0.55 -9.50
C GLU A 126 -3.18 0.81 -10.61
N PRO A 127 -2.38 1.89 -10.51
CA PRO A 127 -1.49 2.30 -11.59
C PRO A 127 -0.32 1.36 -11.83
N ASN A 128 0.00 0.49 -10.89
CA ASN A 128 1.13 -0.46 -10.93
C ASN A 128 0.69 -1.93 -11.12
N LEU A 129 -0.57 -2.17 -11.41
CA LEU A 129 -1.08 -3.50 -11.79
C LEU A 129 -1.77 -3.44 -13.15
N THR A 130 -1.74 -4.55 -13.90
CA THR A 130 -2.45 -4.70 -15.17
C THR A 130 -2.86 -6.14 -15.39
N THR A 131 -4.02 -6.34 -16.02
CA THR A 131 -4.46 -7.61 -16.62
C THR A 131 -4.20 -7.65 -18.14
N LEU A 132 -3.57 -6.61 -18.68
CA LEU A 132 -3.33 -6.38 -20.10
C LEU A 132 -4.59 -6.08 -20.94
N VAL A 133 -5.72 -5.84 -20.31
CA VAL A 133 -6.97 -5.45 -20.98
C VAL A 133 -6.85 -4.06 -21.60
N ASP A 134 -6.29 -3.11 -20.83
CA ASP A 134 -5.95 -1.77 -21.34
C ASP A 134 -4.57 -1.33 -20.84
N PHE A 135 -3.55 -2.08 -21.27
CA PHE A 135 -2.17 -1.79 -20.89
C PHE A 135 -1.69 -0.41 -21.36
N SER A 136 -2.31 0.14 -22.41
CA SER A 136 -1.97 1.47 -22.92
C SER A 136 -2.22 2.59 -21.90
N ALA A 137 -3.20 2.41 -21.01
CA ALA A 137 -3.52 3.33 -19.91
C ALA A 137 -2.55 3.21 -18.73
N LYS A 138 -1.67 2.21 -18.70
CA LYS A 138 -0.77 1.90 -17.59
C LYS A 138 0.63 2.47 -17.82
N TRP A 139 1.62 1.62 -17.96
CA TRP A 139 3.03 2.02 -18.11
C TRP A 139 3.66 1.56 -19.43
N GLN A 140 2.85 1.31 -20.45
CA GLN A 140 3.31 0.91 -21.77
C GLN A 140 4.32 1.92 -22.36
N ASP A 141 4.10 3.20 -22.10
CA ASP A 141 4.96 4.30 -22.52
C ASP A 141 6.36 4.30 -21.87
N MET A 142 6.52 3.59 -20.75
CA MET A 142 7.80 3.43 -20.04
C MET A 142 8.55 2.16 -20.44
N MET A 143 7.97 1.31 -21.27
CA MET A 143 8.59 0.05 -21.70
C MET A 143 9.80 0.28 -22.58
N PRO A 144 10.90 -0.48 -22.42
CA PRO A 144 11.99 -0.49 -23.37
C PRO A 144 11.50 -0.88 -24.79
N PRO A 145 12.05 -0.30 -25.88
CA PRO A 145 11.51 -0.45 -27.24
C PRO A 145 11.40 -1.88 -27.78
N LYS A 146 12.05 -2.86 -27.15
CA LYS A 146 12.06 -4.28 -27.58
C LYS A 146 11.68 -5.22 -26.44
N ALA A 147 11.07 -4.69 -25.37
CA ALA A 147 10.65 -5.52 -24.24
C ALA A 147 9.52 -6.46 -24.68
N THR A 148 9.62 -7.72 -24.26
CA THR A 148 8.55 -8.70 -24.45
C THR A 148 7.43 -8.50 -23.45
N VAL A 149 6.20 -8.83 -23.82
CA VAL A 149 5.04 -8.86 -22.94
C VAL A 149 4.44 -10.28 -23.01
N PRO A 150 4.45 -11.04 -21.93
CA PRO A 150 5.09 -10.78 -20.63
C PRO A 150 6.63 -10.72 -20.70
N THR A 151 7.23 -10.00 -19.72
CA THR A 151 8.68 -9.89 -19.60
C THR A 151 9.24 -11.04 -18.77
N GLN A 152 10.32 -11.67 -19.23
CA GLN A 152 10.99 -12.71 -18.46
C GLN A 152 11.93 -12.09 -17.43
N PRO A 153 11.89 -12.51 -16.14
CA PRO A 153 12.81 -12.02 -15.12
C PRO A 153 14.27 -12.28 -15.49
N SER A 154 15.10 -11.24 -15.46
CA SER A 154 16.52 -11.33 -15.79
C SER A 154 17.42 -11.57 -14.57
N GLY A 155 16.88 -11.35 -13.36
CA GLY A 155 17.65 -11.32 -12.12
C GLY A 155 18.59 -10.12 -11.99
N LYS A 156 18.54 -9.18 -12.94
CA LYS A 156 19.34 -7.93 -12.95
C LYS A 156 18.41 -6.72 -12.84
N ASN A 157 18.97 -5.60 -12.37
CA ASN A 157 18.24 -4.33 -12.31
C ASN A 157 16.86 -4.46 -11.63
N LEU A 158 16.79 -5.25 -10.57
CA LEU A 158 15.55 -5.71 -9.95
C LEU A 158 14.53 -4.59 -9.68
N TYR A 159 15.01 -3.40 -9.31
CA TYR A 159 14.19 -2.26 -8.91
C TYR A 159 14.01 -1.20 -9.99
N SER A 160 14.79 -1.22 -11.05
CA SER A 160 14.87 -0.14 -12.05
C SER A 160 14.46 -0.55 -13.46
N GLU A 161 14.48 -1.84 -13.77
CA GLU A 161 14.03 -2.35 -15.08
C GLU A 161 12.50 -2.38 -15.13
N VAL A 162 11.94 -1.63 -16.08
CA VAL A 162 10.49 -1.62 -16.33
C VAL A 162 10.15 -2.73 -17.31
N GLY A 163 9.19 -3.56 -16.94
CA GLY A 163 8.70 -4.67 -17.72
C GLY A 163 7.22 -4.97 -17.46
N VAL A 164 6.80 -6.17 -17.80
CA VAL A 164 5.46 -6.71 -17.50
C VAL A 164 5.66 -8.11 -16.94
N TYR A 165 5.85 -8.19 -15.63
CA TYR A 165 6.19 -9.42 -14.92
C TYR A 165 4.94 -10.07 -14.34
N GLU A 166 4.70 -11.34 -14.69
CA GLU A 166 3.53 -12.05 -14.19
C GLU A 166 3.57 -12.22 -12.67
N GLY A 167 2.41 -12.12 -12.05
CA GLY A 167 2.21 -12.15 -10.60
C GLY A 167 2.14 -10.75 -9.98
N GLY A 168 1.08 -10.52 -9.20
CA GLY A 168 0.76 -9.27 -8.50
C GLY A 168 -0.67 -9.31 -7.99
N GLY A 169 -1.07 -8.37 -7.14
CA GLY A 169 -2.42 -8.31 -6.62
C GLY A 169 -2.85 -9.61 -5.94
N TYR A 170 -1.94 -10.25 -5.22
CA TYR A 170 -2.10 -11.56 -4.58
C TYR A 170 -2.20 -12.76 -5.53
N GLN A 171 -2.37 -12.55 -6.85
CA GLN A 171 -2.54 -13.61 -7.86
C GLN A 171 -1.22 -13.90 -8.58
N SER A 172 -0.86 -15.19 -8.69
CA SER A 172 0.34 -15.62 -9.42
C SER A 172 0.18 -15.59 -10.93
N LYS A 173 -1.07 -15.56 -11.44
CA LYS A 173 -1.40 -15.63 -12.87
C LYS A 173 -2.42 -14.57 -13.28
N GLY A 174 -2.27 -14.07 -14.52
CA GLY A 174 -3.23 -13.16 -15.14
C GLY A 174 -3.17 -11.71 -14.66
N VAL A 175 -2.38 -11.41 -13.64
CA VAL A 175 -2.08 -10.07 -13.17
C VAL A 175 -0.58 -9.83 -13.29
N TYR A 176 -0.20 -8.64 -13.70
CA TYR A 176 1.19 -8.29 -13.98
C TYR A 176 1.59 -7.03 -13.23
N ARG A 177 2.86 -6.98 -12.84
CA ARG A 177 3.52 -5.86 -12.15
C ARG A 177 4.66 -5.27 -13.00
N PRO A 178 5.10 -4.04 -12.73
CA PRO A 178 6.03 -3.32 -13.61
C PRO A 178 7.51 -3.65 -13.40
N SER A 179 7.89 -4.28 -12.28
CA SER A 179 9.30 -4.54 -11.95
C SER A 179 9.47 -5.90 -11.28
N GLN A 180 10.68 -6.45 -11.31
CA GLN A 180 10.97 -7.72 -10.63
C GLN A 180 10.80 -7.57 -9.11
N GLU A 181 11.32 -6.46 -8.56
CA GLU A 181 11.21 -6.13 -7.13
C GLU A 181 10.83 -4.64 -6.95
N CYS A 182 10.06 -4.37 -5.89
CA CYS A 182 9.55 -3.03 -5.57
C CYS A 182 9.21 -2.95 -4.09
N ARG A 183 9.14 -1.75 -3.52
CA ARG A 183 8.59 -1.52 -2.18
C ARG A 183 7.16 -2.07 -2.04
N MET A 184 6.37 -2.06 -3.12
CA MET A 184 5.02 -2.63 -3.11
C MET A 184 4.99 -4.15 -3.19
N LYS A 185 6.15 -4.81 -3.32
CA LYS A 185 6.28 -6.27 -3.34
C LYS A 185 6.91 -6.82 -2.08
N ILE A 186 8.01 -6.22 -1.62
CA ILE A 186 8.76 -6.69 -0.43
C ILE A 186 9.24 -5.50 0.41
N ASN A 187 9.22 -5.67 1.72
CA ASN A 187 9.68 -4.64 2.67
C ASN A 187 11.20 -4.37 2.58
N GLU A 188 11.97 -5.32 2.09
CA GLU A 188 13.43 -5.21 1.93
C GLU A 188 13.81 -4.35 0.71
N ALA A 189 12.90 -4.13 -0.25
CA ALA A 189 13.19 -3.27 -1.39
C ALA A 189 13.51 -1.85 -0.91
N PRO A 190 14.64 -1.27 -1.31
CA PRO A 190 15.05 0.06 -0.83
C PRO A 190 14.22 1.20 -1.43
N VAL A 191 13.56 0.95 -2.56
CA VAL A 191 12.88 1.96 -3.37
C VAL A 191 11.56 1.45 -3.96
N PHE A 192 10.71 2.37 -4.34
CA PHE A 192 9.63 2.11 -5.29
C PHE A 192 10.21 1.94 -6.71
N CYS A 193 9.64 1.07 -7.52
CA CYS A 193 10.00 0.95 -8.94
C CYS A 193 9.62 2.23 -9.72
N PRO A 194 10.15 2.43 -10.95
CA PRO A 194 9.89 3.65 -11.72
C PRO A 194 8.41 3.94 -11.97
N VAL A 195 7.57 2.93 -12.15
CA VAL A 195 6.13 3.09 -12.36
C VAL A 195 5.45 3.58 -11.09
N CYS A 196 5.76 3.00 -9.94
CA CYS A 196 5.25 3.44 -8.65
C CYS A 196 5.72 4.87 -8.32
N GLN A 197 6.99 5.19 -8.60
CA GLN A 197 7.52 6.56 -8.45
C GLN A 197 6.74 7.57 -9.32
N ARG A 198 6.43 7.21 -10.57
CA ARG A 198 5.61 8.05 -11.46
C ARG A 198 4.21 8.27 -10.90
N ALA A 199 3.58 7.25 -10.34
CA ALA A 199 2.25 7.39 -9.73
C ALA A 199 2.29 8.36 -8.53
N ILE A 200 3.29 8.20 -7.65
CA ILE A 200 3.49 9.10 -6.50
C ILE A 200 3.76 10.54 -6.98
N ALA A 201 4.63 10.74 -7.99
CA ALA A 201 4.92 12.06 -8.54
C ALA A 201 3.67 12.73 -9.10
N ARG A 202 2.82 11.99 -9.83
CA ARG A 202 1.54 12.51 -10.35
C ARG A 202 0.59 12.98 -9.25
N MET A 203 0.55 12.26 -8.12
CA MET A 203 -0.26 12.68 -6.96
C MET A 203 0.31 13.95 -6.31
N ILE A 204 1.64 14.05 -6.17
CA ILE A 204 2.29 15.27 -5.69
C ILE A 204 1.94 16.45 -6.61
N ASP A 205 2.11 16.29 -7.92
CA ASP A 205 1.79 17.32 -8.90
C ASP A 205 0.31 17.73 -8.85
N PHE A 206 -0.59 16.79 -8.62
CA PHE A 206 -2.03 17.07 -8.50
C PHE A 206 -2.34 17.91 -7.26
N GLN A 207 -1.73 17.58 -6.11
CA GLN A 207 -2.00 18.27 -4.85
C GLN A 207 -1.27 19.62 -4.71
N THR A 208 -0.28 19.89 -5.55
CA THR A 208 0.54 21.13 -5.47
C THR A 208 0.18 22.18 -6.53
N LYS A 209 -0.79 21.91 -7.38
CA LYS A 209 -1.36 22.84 -8.38
C LYS A 209 -2.55 23.58 -7.79
#